data_e551d41fff268480aaa265fca32e8f58
#
_entry.id   e551d41fff268480aaa265fca32e8f58
#
_cell.length_a   1.000
_cell.length_b   1.000
_cell.length_c   1.000
_cell.angle_alpha   90.00
_cell.angle_beta   90.00
_cell.angle_gamma   90.00
#
_symmetry.space_group_name_H-M   'P 1'
#
loop_
_entity.id
_entity.type
_entity.pdbx_description
1 polymer ?
#
loop_
_entity_poly.entity_id
_entity_poly.type
_entity_poly.pdbx_seq_one_letter_code
_entity_poly.pdbx_strand_id
1 'polypeptide(L)'
;MIPLLMKKTLLQSLFLCIFMVTIAYAEIVTKFKVVGNFRITSETIAVFGDIKINEDYNAQKINELIKKLYDTDFFSYLEINLNNGVLEISVKENPIIQNLIFNGIKAKKHREAILEIIALKEKTSFVENKLNKDIQKIKNAYKNLGYYFVKVEAYAKENPNSSIDLIYEINLGKRAKIGKIQFIGDKKY
;
A
#
# COMPACT_ATOMS: atom_id res chain seq x y z
N MET A 1 48.05 -0.20 -39.12
CA MET A 1 48.64 -1.38 -38.48
C MET A 1 48.54 -1.21 -36.96
N ILE A 2 47.64 -1.88 -36.29
CA ILE A 2 47.45 -1.74 -34.82
C ILE A 2 48.58 -2.48 -34.12
N PRO A 3 49.37 -1.81 -33.23
CA PRO A 3 50.50 -2.44 -32.57
C PRO A 3 50.09 -3.65 -31.73
N LEU A 4 50.92 -4.66 -31.71
CA LEU A 4 50.67 -5.95 -31.08
C LEU A 4 50.28 -5.85 -29.58
N LEU A 5 50.80 -4.81 -28.91
CA LEU A 5 50.48 -4.47 -27.51
C LEU A 5 49.00 -4.08 -27.33
N MET A 6 48.44 -3.27 -28.22
CA MET A 6 47.02 -2.86 -28.18
C MET A 6 46.06 -4.03 -28.44
N LYS A 7 46.46 -5.02 -29.26
CA LYS A 7 45.65 -6.23 -29.46
C LYS A 7 45.60 -7.08 -28.20
N LYS A 8 46.67 -7.22 -27.43
CA LYS A 8 46.66 -7.93 -26.14
C LYS A 8 45.82 -7.29 -25.08
N THR A 9 45.88 -5.95 -24.95
CA THR A 9 45.07 -5.19 -23.99
C THR A 9 43.59 -5.25 -24.36
N LEU A 10 43.23 -5.18 -25.64
CA LEU A 10 41.84 -5.30 -26.11
C LEU A 10 41.30 -6.72 -25.87
N LEU A 11 42.10 -7.74 -26.09
CA LEU A 11 41.73 -9.14 -25.82
C LEU A 11 41.56 -9.42 -24.33
N GLN A 12 42.42 -8.85 -23.47
CA GLN A 12 42.28 -8.93 -22.02
C GLN A 12 41.08 -8.19 -21.48
N SER A 13 40.77 -6.98 -22.03
CA SER A 13 39.57 -6.21 -21.69
C SER A 13 38.30 -6.95 -22.11
N LEU A 14 38.29 -7.58 -23.28
CA LEU A 14 37.13 -8.36 -23.76
C LEU A 14 36.94 -9.62 -22.89
N PHE A 15 38.01 -10.26 -22.45
CA PHE A 15 37.95 -11.44 -21.57
C PHE A 15 37.44 -11.06 -20.16
N LEU A 16 37.84 -9.89 -19.65
CA LEU A 16 37.36 -9.37 -18.35
C LEU A 16 35.89 -9.01 -18.38
N CYS A 17 35.37 -8.46 -19.50
CA CYS A 17 33.93 -8.16 -19.67
C CYS A 17 33.03 -9.41 -19.72
N ILE A 18 33.56 -10.50 -20.29
CA ILE A 18 32.83 -11.79 -20.39
C ILE A 18 32.69 -12.45 -19.02
N PHE A 19 33.59 -12.17 -18.07
CA PHE A 19 33.58 -12.78 -16.71
C PHE A 19 32.62 -12.08 -15.74
N MET A 20 32.02 -10.93 -16.12
CA MET A 20 31.04 -10.18 -15.31
C MET A 20 29.58 -10.52 -15.63
N VAL A 21 29.31 -11.63 -16.29
CA VAL A 21 27.93 -12.12 -16.42
C VAL A 21 27.53 -12.72 -15.07
N THR A 22 26.87 -11.93 -14.25
CA THR A 22 26.19 -12.44 -13.03
C THR A 22 25.11 -13.41 -13.48
N ILE A 23 25.37 -14.69 -13.29
CA ILE A 23 24.38 -15.75 -13.53
C ILE A 23 23.33 -15.57 -12.46
N ALA A 24 22.18 -15.05 -12.83
CA ALA A 24 20.98 -15.06 -12.00
C ALA A 24 20.49 -16.50 -11.94
N TYR A 25 20.82 -17.22 -10.87
CA TYR A 25 20.31 -18.58 -10.66
C TYR A 25 18.81 -18.48 -10.32
N ALA A 26 17.98 -19.14 -11.10
CA ALA A 26 16.64 -19.51 -10.70
C ALA A 26 16.74 -20.79 -9.85
N GLU A 27 16.02 -20.84 -8.74
CA GLU A 27 16.01 -21.99 -7.84
C GLU A 27 14.62 -22.63 -7.85
N ILE A 28 14.56 -23.96 -7.98
CA ILE A 28 13.30 -24.71 -7.98
C ILE A 28 12.72 -24.75 -6.57
N VAL A 29 11.50 -24.25 -6.40
CA VAL A 29 10.76 -24.34 -5.15
C VAL A 29 10.17 -25.74 -4.99
N THR A 30 10.66 -26.50 -4.03
CA THR A 30 10.15 -27.83 -3.69
C THR A 30 9.18 -27.82 -2.52
N LYS A 31 9.27 -26.78 -1.67
CA LYS A 31 8.44 -26.60 -0.47
C LYS A 31 8.28 -25.12 -0.16
N PHE A 32 7.15 -24.74 0.41
CA PHE A 32 6.99 -23.42 1.03
C PHE A 32 6.64 -23.52 2.51
N LYS A 33 7.00 -22.49 3.27
CA LYS A 33 6.71 -22.32 4.69
C LYS A 33 6.30 -20.88 4.95
N VAL A 34 5.23 -20.67 5.72
CA VAL A 34 4.79 -19.34 6.14
C VAL A 34 5.02 -19.18 7.64
N VAL A 35 5.51 -18.02 8.04
CA VAL A 35 5.80 -17.65 9.44
C VAL A 35 5.15 -16.32 9.75
N GLY A 36 4.56 -16.19 10.95
CA GLY A 36 3.95 -14.95 11.43
C GLY A 36 2.50 -14.74 11.00
N ASN A 37 1.93 -15.66 10.23
CA ASN A 37 0.50 -15.68 9.95
C ASN A 37 -0.27 -16.16 11.20
N PHE A 38 -1.41 -15.52 11.45
CA PHE A 38 -2.28 -15.84 12.59
C PHE A 38 -3.70 -16.15 12.14
N ARG A 39 -4.28 -15.27 11.36
CA ARG A 39 -5.68 -15.35 10.88
C ARG A 39 -5.79 -15.96 9.48
N ILE A 40 -4.77 -15.71 8.65
CA ILE A 40 -4.74 -16.15 7.25
C ILE A 40 -3.90 -17.42 7.17
N THR A 41 -4.49 -18.51 6.65
CA THR A 41 -3.79 -19.80 6.57
C THR A 41 -2.68 -19.79 5.51
N SER A 42 -1.69 -20.66 5.67
CA SER A 42 -0.58 -20.80 4.69
C SER A 42 -1.09 -21.14 3.30
N GLU A 43 -2.15 -21.95 3.20
CA GLU A 43 -2.79 -22.35 1.95
C GLU A 43 -3.45 -21.15 1.26
N THR A 44 -4.12 -20.30 2.05
CA THR A 44 -4.71 -19.05 1.54
C THR A 44 -3.63 -18.11 0.99
N ILE A 45 -2.51 -17.97 1.70
CA ILE A 45 -1.36 -17.17 1.24
C ILE A 45 -0.79 -17.76 -0.07
N ALA A 46 -0.67 -19.08 -0.16
CA ALA A 46 -0.20 -19.75 -1.37
C ALA A 46 -1.11 -19.48 -2.58
N VAL A 47 -2.44 -19.51 -2.37
CA VAL A 47 -3.42 -19.22 -3.42
C VAL A 47 -3.32 -17.77 -3.89
N PHE A 48 -3.30 -16.79 -2.98
CA PHE A 48 -3.18 -15.37 -3.35
C PHE A 48 -1.83 -15.02 -4.00
N GLY A 49 -0.76 -15.67 -3.55
CA GLY A 49 0.57 -15.51 -4.12
C GLY A 49 0.76 -16.26 -5.44
N ASP A 50 -0.18 -17.14 -5.83
CA ASP A 50 -0.03 -18.07 -6.97
C ASP A 50 1.25 -18.91 -6.83
N ILE A 51 1.49 -19.45 -5.62
CA ILE A 51 2.69 -20.22 -5.31
C ILE A 51 2.54 -21.63 -5.86
N LYS A 52 3.50 -22.03 -6.70
CA LYS A 52 3.54 -23.35 -7.34
C LYS A 52 4.81 -24.07 -6.94
N ILE A 53 4.64 -25.31 -6.54
CA ILE A 53 5.74 -26.24 -6.24
C ILE A 53 6.30 -26.81 -7.54
N ASN A 54 7.60 -27.11 -7.57
CA ASN A 54 8.35 -27.60 -8.73
C ASN A 54 8.44 -26.61 -9.89
N GLU A 55 8.37 -25.34 -9.60
CA GLU A 55 8.64 -24.25 -10.55
C GLU A 55 9.90 -23.46 -10.15
N ASP A 56 10.55 -22.89 -11.16
CA ASP A 56 11.70 -22.01 -10.98
C ASP A 56 11.28 -20.66 -10.46
N TYR A 57 11.95 -20.17 -9.40
CA TYR A 57 11.79 -18.83 -8.85
C TYR A 57 13.08 -18.03 -9.01
N ASN A 58 12.99 -16.97 -9.77
CA ASN A 58 14.02 -15.94 -9.90
C ASN A 58 13.59 -14.68 -9.14
N ALA A 59 14.45 -13.68 -9.08
CA ALA A 59 14.16 -12.41 -8.40
C ALA A 59 12.90 -11.70 -8.92
N GLN A 60 12.62 -11.79 -10.23
CA GLN A 60 11.42 -11.19 -10.81
C GLN A 60 10.16 -11.87 -10.29
N LYS A 61 10.11 -13.20 -10.30
CA LYS A 61 8.97 -13.98 -9.82
C LYS A 61 8.72 -13.79 -8.34
N ILE A 62 9.80 -13.68 -7.53
CA ILE A 62 9.69 -13.33 -6.10
C ILE A 62 9.08 -11.92 -5.92
N ASN A 63 9.52 -10.93 -6.71
CA ASN A 63 8.96 -9.58 -6.66
C ASN A 63 7.48 -9.55 -7.08
N GLU A 64 7.09 -10.33 -8.08
CA GLU A 64 5.68 -10.47 -8.49
C GLU A 64 4.84 -11.13 -7.37
N LEU A 65 5.36 -12.13 -6.71
CA LEU A 65 4.75 -12.78 -5.54
C LEU A 65 4.55 -11.78 -4.40
N ILE A 66 5.59 -11.01 -4.04
CA ILE A 66 5.51 -9.96 -3.02
C ILE A 66 4.42 -8.95 -3.39
N LYS A 67 4.39 -8.50 -4.64
CA LYS A 67 3.38 -7.56 -5.11
C LYS A 67 1.96 -8.12 -5.00
N LYS A 68 1.73 -9.36 -5.47
CA LYS A 68 0.42 -10.03 -5.36
C LYS A 68 -0.06 -10.09 -3.91
N LEU A 69 0.82 -10.43 -2.98
CA LEU A 69 0.48 -10.53 -1.56
C LEU A 69 0.21 -9.14 -0.94
N TYR A 70 0.98 -8.09 -1.27
CA TYR A 70 0.71 -6.74 -0.82
C TYR A 70 -0.61 -6.17 -1.38
N ASP A 71 -0.94 -6.50 -2.63
CA ASP A 71 -2.18 -6.04 -3.28
C ASP A 71 -3.45 -6.60 -2.62
N THR A 72 -3.33 -7.64 -1.76
CA THR A 72 -4.44 -8.15 -0.94
C THR A 72 -4.80 -7.25 0.24
N ASP A 73 -3.94 -6.30 0.63
CA ASP A 73 -4.03 -5.50 1.86
C ASP A 73 -3.96 -6.32 3.17
N PHE A 74 -3.71 -7.61 3.11
CA PHE A 74 -3.69 -8.45 4.31
C PHE A 74 -2.45 -8.26 5.18
N PHE A 75 -1.35 -7.78 4.59
CA PHE A 75 -0.05 -7.75 5.25
C PHE A 75 0.52 -6.35 5.36
N SER A 76 1.02 -6.02 6.55
CA SER A 76 1.81 -4.81 6.82
C SER A 76 3.30 -5.02 6.55
N TYR A 77 3.75 -6.28 6.62
CA TYR A 77 5.12 -6.67 6.35
C TYR A 77 5.15 -8.02 5.64
N LEU A 78 6.04 -8.12 4.66
CA LEU A 78 6.34 -9.34 3.89
C LEU A 78 7.84 -9.41 3.66
N GLU A 79 8.42 -10.58 3.93
CA GLU A 79 9.77 -10.95 3.57
C GLU A 79 9.75 -12.35 2.97
N ILE A 80 10.43 -12.55 1.85
CA ILE A 80 10.49 -13.82 1.15
C ILE A 80 11.93 -14.20 0.95
N ASN A 81 12.30 -15.38 1.45
CA ASN A 81 13.61 -15.98 1.31
C ASN A 81 13.47 -17.32 0.60
N LEU A 82 14.31 -17.57 -0.39
CA LEU A 82 14.41 -18.87 -1.05
C LEU A 82 15.78 -19.46 -0.80
N ASN A 83 15.82 -20.60 -0.10
CA ASN A 83 17.04 -21.29 0.25
C ASN A 83 16.87 -22.81 0.14
N ASN A 84 17.71 -23.47 -0.63
CA ASN A 84 17.72 -24.94 -0.82
C ASN A 84 16.34 -25.48 -1.22
N GLY A 85 15.64 -24.81 -2.13
CA GLY A 85 14.30 -25.18 -2.61
C GLY A 85 13.17 -24.90 -1.64
N VAL A 86 13.43 -24.27 -0.49
CA VAL A 86 12.41 -23.90 0.49
C VAL A 86 12.11 -22.41 0.38
N LEU A 87 10.88 -22.07 -0.02
CA LEU A 87 10.38 -20.70 -0.06
C LEU A 87 9.81 -20.34 1.32
N GLU A 88 10.56 -19.58 2.11
CA GLU A 88 10.09 -19.07 3.41
C GLU A 88 9.48 -17.69 3.25
N ILE A 89 8.24 -17.53 3.73
CA ILE A 89 7.43 -16.31 3.64
C ILE A 89 7.15 -15.84 5.06
N SER A 90 7.82 -14.78 5.49
CA SER A 90 7.58 -14.13 6.78
C SER A 90 6.59 -13.00 6.61
N VAL A 91 5.51 -13.03 7.38
CA VAL A 91 4.41 -12.06 7.26
C VAL A 91 4.07 -11.42 8.60
N LYS A 92 3.54 -10.19 8.54
CA LYS A 92 2.81 -9.56 9.63
C LYS A 92 1.46 -9.11 9.10
N GLU A 93 0.38 -9.62 9.67
CA GLU A 93 -0.97 -9.29 9.22
C GLU A 93 -1.39 -7.87 9.62
N ASN A 94 -2.13 -7.21 8.75
CA ASN A 94 -2.85 -5.98 9.08
C ASN A 94 -4.04 -6.31 10.00
N PRO A 95 -4.34 -5.49 11.03
CA PRO A 95 -5.53 -5.68 11.85
C PRO A 95 -6.81 -5.46 11.02
N ILE A 96 -7.91 -6.08 11.45
CA ILE A 96 -9.23 -5.87 10.85
C ILE A 96 -9.90 -4.66 11.51
N ILE A 97 -10.52 -3.80 10.71
CA ILE A 97 -11.39 -2.73 11.20
C ILE A 97 -12.69 -3.38 11.68
N GLN A 98 -12.93 -3.34 12.99
CA GLN A 98 -14.16 -3.86 13.59
C GLN A 98 -15.28 -2.85 13.49
N ASN A 99 -15.02 -1.60 13.90
CA ASN A 99 -15.99 -0.51 13.86
C ASN A 99 -15.39 0.72 13.19
N LEU A 100 -16.25 1.47 12.45
CA LEU A 100 -15.97 2.81 11.96
C LEU A 100 -16.77 3.84 12.76
N ILE A 101 -16.06 4.76 13.42
CA ILE A 101 -16.67 5.76 14.28
C ILE A 101 -16.39 7.16 13.69
N PHE A 102 -17.45 7.95 13.50
CA PHE A 102 -17.36 9.31 13.00
C PHE A 102 -17.83 10.29 14.08
N ASN A 103 -16.89 10.95 14.73
CA ASN A 103 -17.17 12.02 15.70
C ASN A 103 -17.26 13.38 15.00
N GLY A 104 -18.08 14.28 15.56
CA GLY A 104 -18.31 15.62 14.99
C GLY A 104 -19.35 15.70 13.88
N ILE A 105 -19.86 14.55 13.38
CA ILE A 105 -20.91 14.51 12.34
C ILE A 105 -22.15 13.83 12.87
N LYS A 106 -23.21 14.62 13.08
CA LYS A 106 -24.49 14.13 13.62
C LYS A 106 -25.41 13.55 12.54
N ALA A 107 -25.40 14.16 11.35
CA ALA A 107 -26.34 13.81 10.28
C ALA A 107 -25.99 12.48 9.61
N LYS A 108 -26.91 11.52 9.61
CA LYS A 108 -26.78 10.20 9.00
C LYS A 108 -26.35 10.31 7.52
N LYS A 109 -27.02 11.20 6.75
CA LYS A 109 -26.70 11.44 5.33
C LYS A 109 -25.23 11.81 5.09
N HIS A 110 -24.63 12.60 5.98
CA HIS A 110 -23.22 12.99 5.85
C HIS A 110 -22.29 11.80 6.13
N ARG A 111 -22.62 10.94 7.10
CA ARG A 111 -21.85 9.73 7.38
C ARG A 111 -21.92 8.75 6.20
N GLU A 112 -23.09 8.56 5.62
CA GLU A 112 -23.28 7.73 4.43
C GLU A 112 -22.45 8.26 3.25
N ALA A 113 -22.47 9.57 2.99
CA ALA A 113 -21.66 10.19 1.93
C ALA A 113 -20.15 10.02 2.18
N ILE A 114 -19.69 10.07 3.44
CA ILE A 114 -18.28 9.77 3.77
C ILE A 114 -17.98 8.31 3.49
N LEU A 115 -18.86 7.39 3.91
CA LEU A 115 -18.69 5.98 3.66
C LEU A 115 -18.58 5.60 2.16
N GLU A 116 -19.18 6.38 1.27
CA GLU A 116 -19.05 6.17 -0.18
C GLU A 116 -17.65 6.53 -0.72
N ILE A 117 -17.00 7.55 -0.14
CA ILE A 117 -15.74 8.08 -0.68
C ILE A 117 -14.48 7.48 -0.07
N ILE A 118 -14.54 6.96 1.15
CA ILE A 118 -13.39 6.37 1.84
C ILE A 118 -13.14 4.93 1.35
N ALA A 119 -11.88 4.49 1.40
CA ALA A 119 -11.50 3.14 1.03
C ALA A 119 -11.59 2.16 2.21
N LEU A 120 -11.28 2.62 3.42
CA LEU A 120 -11.33 1.79 4.62
C LEU A 120 -12.76 1.57 5.07
N LYS A 121 -13.14 0.30 5.26
CA LYS A 121 -14.49 -0.14 5.65
C LYS A 121 -14.43 -1.07 6.85
N GLU A 122 -15.54 -1.23 7.53
CA GLU A 122 -15.68 -2.31 8.51
C GLU A 122 -15.43 -3.66 7.86
N LYS A 123 -14.83 -4.57 8.60
CA LYS A 123 -14.45 -5.94 8.18
C LYS A 123 -13.37 -6.01 7.08
N THR A 124 -12.74 -4.87 6.74
CA THR A 124 -11.55 -4.86 5.86
C THR A 124 -10.28 -4.69 6.67
N SER A 125 -9.13 -4.99 6.06
CA SER A 125 -7.83 -4.76 6.67
C SER A 125 -7.52 -3.26 6.79
N PHE A 126 -6.91 -2.86 7.89
CA PHE A 126 -6.44 -1.51 8.10
C PHE A 126 -5.10 -1.28 7.40
N VAL A 127 -5.05 -0.34 6.49
CA VAL A 127 -3.85 0.06 5.76
C VAL A 127 -3.62 1.56 5.96
N GLU A 128 -2.51 1.91 6.61
CA GLU A 128 -2.21 3.31 7.00
C GLU A 128 -2.17 4.27 5.79
N ASN A 129 -1.61 3.83 4.67
CA ASN A 129 -1.59 4.63 3.44
C ASN A 129 -3.01 4.94 2.92
N LYS A 130 -3.96 4.03 3.11
CA LYS A 130 -5.37 4.26 2.76
C LYS A 130 -6.02 5.24 3.71
N LEU A 131 -5.69 5.19 5.01
CA LEU A 131 -6.17 6.14 6.00
C LEU A 131 -5.81 7.58 5.63
N ASN A 132 -4.55 7.83 5.30
CA ASN A 132 -4.09 9.16 4.89
C ASN A 132 -4.83 9.67 3.65
N LYS A 133 -5.08 8.80 2.67
CA LYS A 133 -5.86 9.14 1.48
C LYS A 133 -7.32 9.44 1.83
N ASP A 134 -7.93 8.66 2.72
CA ASP A 134 -9.31 8.85 3.15
C ASP A 134 -9.51 10.15 3.92
N ILE A 135 -8.57 10.52 4.81
CA ILE A 135 -8.55 11.82 5.47
C ILE A 135 -8.56 12.96 4.44
N GLN A 136 -7.76 12.89 3.39
CA GLN A 136 -7.71 13.92 2.34
C GLN A 136 -9.01 13.96 1.53
N LYS A 137 -9.61 12.82 1.20
CA LYS A 137 -10.91 12.75 0.52
C LYS A 137 -12.00 13.42 1.34
N ILE A 138 -12.08 13.12 2.64
CA ILE A 138 -13.05 13.73 3.55
C ILE A 138 -12.84 15.25 3.61
N LYS A 139 -11.59 15.71 3.79
CA LYS A 139 -11.26 17.14 3.80
C LYS A 139 -11.71 17.84 2.51
N ASN A 140 -11.42 17.25 1.36
CA ASN A 140 -11.79 17.82 0.07
C ASN A 140 -13.30 17.84 -0.14
N ALA A 141 -14.01 16.78 0.24
CA ALA A 141 -15.48 16.75 0.17
C ALA A 141 -16.12 17.88 0.97
N TYR A 142 -15.65 18.13 2.19
CA TYR A 142 -16.18 19.23 3.00
C TYR A 142 -15.76 20.63 2.52
N LYS A 143 -14.55 20.79 1.98
CA LYS A 143 -14.13 22.04 1.35
C LYS A 143 -15.04 22.41 0.17
N ASN A 144 -15.42 21.44 -0.65
CA ASN A 144 -16.35 21.61 -1.77
C ASN A 144 -17.76 22.04 -1.29
N LEU A 145 -18.14 21.70 -0.06
CA LEU A 145 -19.36 22.15 0.58
C LEU A 145 -19.23 23.51 1.28
N GLY A 146 -18.08 24.17 1.18
CA GLY A 146 -17.78 25.49 1.74
C GLY A 146 -17.19 25.48 3.15
N TYR A 147 -16.78 24.32 3.69
CA TYR A 147 -16.12 24.21 4.98
C TYR A 147 -14.58 24.25 4.80
N TYR A 148 -14.03 25.41 4.46
CA TYR A 148 -12.59 25.54 4.13
C TYR A 148 -11.65 25.28 5.30
N PHE A 149 -12.12 25.44 6.54
CA PHE A 149 -11.33 25.23 7.76
C PHE A 149 -11.59 23.87 8.42
N VAL A 150 -12.14 22.92 7.67
CA VAL A 150 -12.38 21.57 8.18
C VAL A 150 -11.09 20.93 8.64
N LYS A 151 -11.11 20.39 9.86
CA LYS A 151 -10.04 19.53 10.41
C LYS A 151 -10.55 18.11 10.44
N VAL A 152 -9.75 17.18 9.95
CA VAL A 152 -10.01 15.74 9.99
C VAL A 152 -8.76 15.08 10.51
N GLU A 153 -8.91 14.39 11.61
CA GLU A 153 -7.91 13.53 12.22
C GLU A 153 -8.49 12.13 12.33
N ALA A 154 -7.65 11.11 12.35
CA ALA A 154 -8.12 9.75 12.56
C ALA A 154 -7.04 8.95 13.29
N TYR A 155 -7.50 8.01 14.11
CA TYR A 155 -6.64 7.10 14.84
C TYR A 155 -7.29 5.73 14.98
N ALA A 156 -6.46 4.70 15.08
CA ALA A 156 -6.86 3.34 15.33
C ALA A 156 -6.77 3.05 16.84
N LYS A 157 -7.83 2.53 17.42
CA LYS A 157 -7.86 2.02 18.78
C LYS A 157 -7.82 0.50 18.73
N GLU A 158 -6.79 -0.10 19.32
CA GLU A 158 -6.63 -1.55 19.36
C GLU A 158 -7.65 -2.21 20.28
N ASN A 159 -8.15 -3.36 19.86
CA ASN A 159 -9.03 -4.26 20.59
C ASN A 159 -8.30 -5.56 20.96
N PRO A 160 -8.72 -6.27 22.03
CA PRO A 160 -8.03 -7.49 22.49
C PRO A 160 -7.94 -8.64 21.48
N ASN A 161 -8.78 -8.65 20.44
CA ASN A 161 -8.86 -9.71 19.42
C ASN A 161 -8.03 -9.38 18.16
N SER A 162 -6.99 -8.56 18.27
CA SER A 162 -6.17 -8.10 17.12
C SER A 162 -6.97 -7.39 16.04
N SER A 163 -8.13 -6.83 16.39
CA SER A 163 -8.88 -5.89 15.55
C SER A 163 -8.69 -4.46 16.04
N ILE A 164 -9.20 -3.50 15.28
CA ILE A 164 -9.19 -2.09 15.65
C ILE A 164 -10.57 -1.45 15.47
N ASP A 165 -10.83 -0.41 16.26
CA ASP A 165 -11.86 0.58 15.96
C ASP A 165 -11.17 1.78 15.31
N LEU A 166 -11.61 2.13 14.11
CA LEU A 166 -11.08 3.29 13.38
C LEU A 166 -11.98 4.49 13.63
N ILE A 167 -11.41 5.51 14.25
CA ILE A 167 -12.13 6.70 14.72
C ILE A 167 -11.69 7.90 13.87
N TYR A 168 -12.65 8.54 13.21
CA TYR A 168 -12.47 9.81 12.51
C TYR A 168 -13.03 10.95 13.37
N GLU A 169 -12.15 11.88 13.75
CA GLU A 169 -12.50 13.14 14.42
C GLU A 169 -12.65 14.24 13.38
N ILE A 170 -13.87 14.73 13.18
CA ILE A 170 -14.18 15.69 12.13
C ILE A 170 -14.71 16.98 12.75
N ASN A 171 -13.93 18.05 12.61
CA ASN A 171 -14.36 19.39 13.02
C ASN A 171 -14.56 20.25 11.77
N LEU A 172 -15.81 20.51 11.42
CA LEU A 172 -16.17 21.25 10.20
C LEU A 172 -15.77 22.72 10.25
N GLY A 173 -15.71 23.32 11.45
CA GLY A 173 -15.56 24.76 11.60
C GLY A 173 -16.76 25.53 11.05
N LYS A 174 -16.55 26.81 10.75
CA LYS A 174 -17.60 27.68 10.17
C LYS A 174 -17.64 27.49 8.65
N ARG A 175 -18.86 27.39 8.10
CA ARG A 175 -19.08 27.42 6.66
C ARG A 175 -18.80 28.81 6.11
N ALA A 176 -18.05 28.89 5.01
CA ALA A 176 -17.80 30.16 4.33
C ALA A 176 -19.10 30.74 3.77
N LYS A 177 -19.20 32.06 3.86
CA LYS A 177 -20.29 32.85 3.29
C LYS A 177 -19.71 33.96 2.44
N ILE A 178 -20.39 34.33 1.36
CA ILE A 178 -20.06 35.53 0.58
C ILE A 178 -20.36 36.73 1.46
N GLY A 179 -19.33 37.50 1.84
CA GLY A 179 -19.51 38.70 2.69
C GLY A 179 -19.95 39.93 1.89
N LYS A 180 -19.23 40.24 0.82
CA LYS A 180 -19.48 41.39 -0.04
C LYS A 180 -19.05 41.09 -1.47
N ILE A 181 -19.91 41.44 -2.43
CA ILE A 181 -19.56 41.46 -3.85
C ILE A 181 -19.40 42.93 -4.25
N GLN A 182 -18.24 43.29 -4.77
CA GLN A 182 -17.97 44.66 -5.24
C GLN A 182 -17.58 44.55 -6.72
N PHE A 183 -18.36 45.27 -7.54
CA PHE A 183 -18.02 45.44 -8.96
C PHE A 183 -17.10 46.64 -9.11
N ILE A 184 -15.92 46.43 -9.65
CA ILE A 184 -14.96 47.48 -9.97
C ILE A 184 -14.91 47.57 -11.49
N GLY A 185 -15.35 48.69 -12.02
CA GLY A 185 -15.39 48.95 -13.46
C GLY A 185 -15.76 50.41 -13.75
N ASP A 186 -15.50 50.86 -15.00
CA ASP A 186 -15.79 52.22 -15.45
C ASP A 186 -17.31 52.41 -15.52
N LYS A 187 -17.83 53.43 -14.84
CA LYS A 187 -19.26 53.84 -14.86
C LYS A 187 -19.59 54.54 -16.19
N LYS A 188 -19.27 53.97 -17.31
CA LYS A 188 -19.72 54.49 -18.61
C LYS A 188 -20.81 53.56 -19.17
N TYR A 189 -22.05 53.70 -18.57
CA TYR A 189 -23.30 53.53 -19.33
C TYR A 189 -24.43 54.16 -18.51
#